data_7c44cc71b516af58892ba97817d2cb91
#
_entry.id   7c44cc71b516af58892ba97817d2cb91
#
_cell.length_a   1.000
_cell.length_b   1.000
_cell.length_c   1.000
_cell.angle_alpha   90.00
_cell.angle_beta   90.00
_cell.angle_gamma   90.00
#
_symmetry.space_group_name_H-M   'P 1'
#
loop_
_entity.id
_entity.type
_entity.pdbx_description
1 polymer ?
#
loop_
_entity_poly.entity_id
_entity_poly.type
_entity_poly.pdbx_seq_one_letter_code
_entity_poly.pdbx_strand_id
1 'polypeptide(L)'
;MNHSVPSMNSSLQGKVAAITGAASGIGLECAKTLLGAGAKVVLIDREGEKLQRIVAELGENAFALQIDLFKPEQVDAMLSDIVGLAGGLDIFHANAGAYIGGPVAEGDPDVWDRVLNLNIN
;
A
#
# COMPACT_ATOMS: atom_id res chain seq x y z
N MET A 1 11.60 16.48 -24.08
CA MET A 1 11.48 16.27 -23.49
C MET A 1 11.84 15.80 -22.71
N ASN A 2 11.94 15.42 -22.60
CA ASN A 2 12.04 14.94 -21.90
C ASN A 2 12.23 15.09 -20.84
N HIS A 3 12.23 15.48 -20.68
CA HIS A 3 12.37 15.99 -19.51
C HIS A 3 11.47 15.74 -18.51
N SER A 4 10.49 15.47 -18.65
CA SER A 4 9.38 15.08 -17.82
C SER A 4 9.70 13.92 -16.91
N VAL A 5 10.57 13.05 -17.34
CA VAL A 5 10.92 11.89 -16.53
C VAL A 5 11.56 12.27 -15.21
N PRO A 6 12.56 13.16 -15.16
CA PRO A 6 13.12 13.57 -13.87
C PRO A 6 12.08 14.21 -12.96
N SER A 7 11.18 15.00 -13.53
CA SER A 7 10.12 15.61 -12.73
C SER A 7 9.21 14.56 -12.11
N MET A 8 8.86 13.54 -12.89
CA MET A 8 7.99 12.48 -12.40
C MET A 8 8.67 11.67 -11.30
N ASN A 9 9.98 11.46 -11.41
CA ASN A 9 10.71 10.68 -10.42
C ASN A 9 10.76 11.34 -9.06
N SER A 10 10.52 12.65 -9.01
CA SER A 10 10.54 13.36 -7.74
C SER A 10 9.17 13.89 -7.34
N SER A 11 8.13 13.59 -8.11
CA SER A 11 6.80 14.17 -7.87
C SER A 11 6.18 13.71 -6.56
N LEU A 12 6.56 12.56 -6.05
CA LEU A 12 6.04 12.03 -4.79
C LEU A 12 7.10 12.00 -3.70
N GLN A 13 8.15 12.76 -3.86
CA GLN A 13 9.22 12.84 -2.87
C GLN A 13 8.64 13.23 -1.52
N GLY A 14 8.94 12.44 -0.49
CA GLY A 14 8.45 12.69 0.86
C GLY A 14 7.04 12.18 1.13
N LYS A 15 6.37 11.65 0.12
CA LYS A 15 5.03 11.07 0.32
C LYS A 15 5.14 9.62 0.72
N VAL A 16 4.11 9.15 1.42
CA VAL A 16 4.02 7.74 1.83
C VAL A 16 2.77 7.14 1.20
N ALA A 17 2.96 6.04 0.49
CA ALA A 17 1.87 5.32 -0.13
C ALA A 17 1.77 3.92 0.47
N ALA A 18 0.56 3.39 0.54
CA ALA A 18 0.32 2.02 0.95
C ALA A 18 -0.54 1.35 -0.10
N ILE A 19 -0.22 0.11 -0.44
CA ILE A 19 -0.92 -0.62 -1.49
C ILE A 19 -1.27 -2.01 -0.99
N THR A 20 -2.55 -2.38 -1.06
CA THR A 20 -2.97 -3.74 -0.75
C THR A 20 -2.84 -4.62 -1.98
N GLY A 21 -2.69 -5.92 -1.77
CA GLY A 21 -2.50 -6.87 -2.87
C GLY A 21 -1.19 -6.64 -3.59
N ALA A 22 -0.15 -6.24 -2.88
CA ALA A 22 1.08 -5.77 -3.49
C ALA A 22 2.11 -6.85 -3.77
N ALA A 23 1.80 -8.12 -3.44
CA ALA A 23 2.77 -9.19 -3.63
C ALA A 23 2.83 -9.68 -5.07
N SER A 24 1.93 -9.25 -5.94
CA SER A 24 1.95 -9.69 -7.32
C SER A 24 1.07 -8.79 -8.18
N GLY A 25 1.19 -8.96 -9.51
CA GLY A 25 0.30 -8.36 -10.48
C GLY A 25 0.31 -6.83 -10.46
N ILE A 26 -0.87 -6.28 -10.62
CA ILE A 26 -1.05 -4.82 -10.73
C ILE A 26 -0.58 -4.10 -9.47
N GLY A 27 -0.84 -4.69 -8.30
CA GLY A 27 -0.42 -4.06 -7.04
C GLY A 27 1.08 -3.89 -6.95
N LEU A 28 1.83 -4.91 -7.36
CA LEU A 28 3.29 -4.83 -7.36
C LEU A 28 3.77 -3.79 -8.36
N GLU A 29 3.17 -3.74 -9.55
CA GLU A 29 3.56 -2.74 -10.54
C GLU A 29 3.26 -1.33 -10.07
N CYS A 30 2.14 -1.13 -9.40
CA CYS A 30 1.83 0.18 -8.80
C CYS A 30 2.87 0.57 -7.76
N ALA A 31 3.29 -0.39 -6.93
CA ALA A 31 4.30 -0.11 -5.92
C ALA A 31 5.60 0.34 -6.56
N LYS A 32 6.03 -0.35 -7.62
CA LYS A 32 7.25 0.02 -8.33
C LYS A 32 7.16 1.41 -8.93
N THR A 33 6.00 1.74 -9.49
CA THR A 33 5.78 3.05 -10.08
C THR A 33 5.87 4.15 -9.03
N LEU A 34 5.24 3.94 -7.89
CA LEU A 34 5.27 4.94 -6.82
C LEU A 34 6.66 5.10 -6.23
N LEU A 35 7.40 4.01 -6.10
CA LEU A 35 8.79 4.07 -5.66
C LEU A 35 9.64 4.88 -6.66
N GLY A 36 9.40 4.65 -7.94
CA GLY A 36 10.10 5.39 -8.98
C GLY A 36 9.81 6.88 -8.96
N ALA A 37 8.66 7.26 -8.42
CA ALA A 37 8.28 8.68 -8.28
C ALA A 37 8.79 9.30 -6.98
N GLY A 38 9.53 8.55 -6.18
CA GLY A 38 10.14 9.08 -4.97
C GLY A 38 9.41 8.80 -3.68
N ALA A 39 8.30 8.09 -3.73
CA ALA A 39 7.52 7.80 -2.54
C ALA A 39 8.14 6.69 -1.70
N LYS A 40 7.84 6.70 -0.41
CA LYS A 40 7.98 5.50 0.41
C LYS A 40 6.72 4.68 0.23
N VAL A 41 6.86 3.37 0.09
CA VAL A 41 5.71 2.52 -0.20
C VAL A 41 5.64 1.36 0.77
N VAL A 42 4.48 1.21 1.41
CA VAL A 42 4.20 0.06 2.26
C VAL A 42 3.41 -0.94 1.41
N LEU A 43 4.02 -2.07 1.16
CA LEU A 43 3.41 -3.14 0.39
C LEU A 43 2.66 -4.07 1.34
N ILE A 44 1.37 -4.23 1.11
CA ILE A 44 0.49 -4.97 1.99
C ILE A 44 -0.05 -6.19 1.26
N ASP A 45 0.11 -7.35 1.87
CA ASP A 45 -0.42 -8.59 1.33
C ASP A 45 -0.45 -9.62 2.44
N ARG A 46 -1.20 -10.67 2.27
CA ARG A 46 -1.20 -11.75 3.25
C ARG A 46 -0.01 -12.68 3.10
N GLU A 47 0.66 -12.65 1.95
CA GLU A 47 1.82 -13.50 1.68
C GLU A 47 3.08 -12.83 2.19
N GLY A 48 3.29 -12.91 3.51
CA GLY A 48 4.35 -12.18 4.18
C GLY A 48 5.75 -12.51 3.70
N GLU A 49 6.06 -13.80 3.48
CA GLU A 49 7.39 -14.19 3.02
C GLU A 49 7.69 -13.64 1.65
N LYS A 50 6.69 -13.69 0.77
CA LYS A 50 6.84 -13.16 -0.58
C LYS A 50 7.09 -11.65 -0.53
N LEU A 51 6.35 -10.94 0.33
CA LEU A 51 6.55 -9.51 0.51
C LEU A 51 7.96 -9.18 0.98
N GLN A 52 8.49 -9.97 1.91
CA GLN A 52 9.83 -9.70 2.42
C GLN A 52 10.87 -9.82 1.32
N ARG A 53 10.74 -10.82 0.45
CA ARG A 53 11.67 -10.97 -0.66
C ARG A 53 11.54 -9.81 -1.65
N ILE A 54 10.31 -9.39 -1.94
CA ILE A 54 10.07 -8.29 -2.87
C ILE A 54 10.66 -7.00 -2.33
N VAL A 55 10.39 -6.69 -1.07
CA VAL A 55 10.86 -5.47 -0.45
C VAL A 55 12.39 -5.42 -0.42
N ALA A 56 13.03 -6.56 -0.16
CA ALA A 56 14.48 -6.63 -0.17
C ALA A 56 15.06 -6.24 -1.53
N GLU A 57 14.36 -6.57 -2.60
CA GLU A 57 14.80 -6.21 -3.94
C GLU A 57 14.48 -4.76 -4.30
N LEU A 58 13.40 -4.22 -3.75
CA LEU A 58 12.95 -2.88 -4.12
C LEU A 58 13.72 -1.76 -3.42
N GLY A 59 14.37 -2.06 -2.32
CA GLY A 59 15.23 -1.09 -1.66
C GLY A 59 14.65 -0.51 -0.39
N GLU A 60 15.31 0.51 0.13
CA GLU A 60 15.06 1.00 1.48
C GLU A 60 13.77 1.80 1.64
N ASN A 61 13.18 2.24 0.54
CA ASN A 61 11.91 2.98 0.62
C ASN A 61 10.69 2.07 0.53
N ALA A 62 10.90 0.76 0.44
CA ALA A 62 9.82 -0.20 0.41
C ALA A 62 9.73 -0.92 1.76
N PHE A 63 8.51 -1.09 2.24
CA PHE A 63 8.23 -1.72 3.53
C PHE A 63 7.21 -2.82 3.32
N ALA A 64 7.36 -3.92 4.04
CA ALA A 64 6.43 -5.05 3.96
C ALA A 64 5.51 -5.05 5.17
N LEU A 65 4.22 -5.25 4.93
CA LEU A 65 3.24 -5.35 6.01
C LEU A 65 2.30 -6.49 5.69
N GLN A 66 2.38 -7.54 6.50
CA GLN A 66 1.52 -8.71 6.30
C GLN A 66 0.18 -8.48 6.96
N ILE A 67 -0.86 -8.42 6.14
CA ILE A 67 -2.23 -8.22 6.61
C ILE A 67 -3.13 -9.19 5.88
N ASP A 68 -4.01 -9.85 6.62
CA ASP A 68 -5.10 -10.62 6.04
C ASP A 68 -6.35 -9.74 6.03
N LEU A 69 -6.75 -9.32 4.85
CA LEU A 69 -7.86 -8.38 4.69
C LEU A 69 -9.22 -8.96 5.07
N PHE A 70 -9.27 -10.29 5.26
CA PHE A 70 -10.49 -10.92 5.76
C PHE A 70 -10.62 -10.87 7.27
N LYS A 71 -9.62 -10.34 7.96
CA LYS A 71 -9.63 -10.23 9.42
C LYS A 71 -9.81 -8.77 9.82
N PRO A 72 -11.00 -8.40 10.30
CA PRO A 72 -11.27 -6.99 10.62
C PRO A 72 -10.30 -6.38 11.61
N GLU A 73 -9.85 -7.16 12.58
CA GLU A 73 -8.91 -6.64 13.57
C GLU A 73 -7.58 -6.26 12.94
N GLN A 74 -7.14 -7.00 11.92
CA GLN A 74 -5.91 -6.66 11.22
C GLN A 74 -6.10 -5.43 10.35
N VAL A 75 -7.24 -5.31 9.68
CA VAL A 75 -7.55 -4.14 8.87
C VAL A 75 -7.64 -2.90 9.76
N ASP A 76 -8.24 -3.05 10.93
CA ASP A 76 -8.40 -1.93 11.86
C ASP A 76 -7.05 -1.42 12.37
N ALA A 77 -6.09 -2.31 12.54
CA ALA A 77 -4.76 -1.94 13.03
C ALA A 77 -3.85 -1.47 11.89
N MET A 78 -4.26 -1.65 10.64
CA MET A 78 -3.40 -1.46 9.49
C MET A 78 -2.85 -0.04 9.39
N LEU A 79 -3.67 0.95 9.65
CA LEU A 79 -3.26 2.34 9.55
C LEU A 79 -2.17 2.69 10.55
N SER A 80 -2.34 2.22 11.77
CA SER A 80 -1.36 2.40 12.81
C SER A 80 -0.03 1.74 12.43
N ASP A 81 -0.13 0.54 11.85
CA ASP A 81 1.06 -0.18 11.42
C ASP A 81 1.78 0.54 10.28
N ILE A 82 1.03 1.10 9.33
CA ILE A 82 1.62 1.84 8.22
C ILE A 82 2.38 3.06 8.75
N VAL A 83 1.74 3.82 9.61
CA VAL A 83 2.36 5.01 10.18
C VAL A 83 3.60 4.64 10.99
N GLY A 84 3.54 3.52 11.71
CA GLY A 84 4.69 3.06 12.48
C GLY A 84 5.87 2.68 11.59
N LEU A 85 5.60 2.12 10.43
CA LEU A 85 6.67 1.69 9.51
C LEU A 85 7.25 2.86 8.72
N ALA A 86 6.39 3.72 8.18
CA ALA A 86 6.81 4.69 7.19
C ALA A 86 6.71 6.14 7.64
N GLY A 87 6.14 6.40 8.79
CA GLY A 87 6.07 7.73 9.37
C GLY A 87 4.85 8.54 8.97
N GLY A 88 3.95 7.99 8.19
CA GLY A 88 2.76 8.71 7.76
C GLY A 88 1.99 7.93 6.73
N LEU A 89 1.00 8.57 6.12
CA LEU A 89 0.24 7.98 5.03
C LEU A 89 -0.41 9.09 4.23
N ASP A 90 -0.05 9.20 2.96
CA ASP A 90 -0.62 10.21 2.06
C ASP A 90 -1.50 9.58 1.00
N ILE A 91 -1.19 8.37 0.56
CA ILE A 91 -1.87 7.70 -0.54
C ILE A 91 -2.19 6.27 -0.12
N PHE A 92 -3.42 5.86 -0.25
CA PHE A 92 -3.80 4.47 0.01
C PHE A 92 -4.46 3.91 -1.24
N HIS A 93 -3.86 2.85 -1.78
CA HIS A 93 -4.39 2.22 -2.99
C HIS A 93 -4.89 0.82 -2.64
N ALA A 94 -6.19 0.65 -2.68
CA ALA A 94 -6.83 -0.63 -2.37
C ALA A 94 -6.88 -1.48 -3.65
N ASN A 95 -5.75 -2.05 -4.01
CA ASN A 95 -5.65 -2.86 -5.22
C ASN A 95 -6.34 -4.22 -5.05
N ALA A 96 -6.65 -4.60 -3.83
CA ALA A 96 -7.36 -5.84 -3.55
C ALA A 96 -8.88 -5.65 -3.60
N GLY A 97 -9.36 -4.87 -4.56
CA GLY A 97 -10.77 -4.53 -4.65
C GLY A 97 -11.69 -5.73 -4.82
N ALA A 98 -11.17 -6.80 -5.40
CA ALA A 98 -11.96 -8.02 -5.54
C ALA A 98 -12.32 -8.62 -4.18
N TYR A 99 -11.47 -8.43 -3.20
CA TYR A 99 -11.77 -8.88 -1.84
C TYR A 99 -12.82 -8.00 -1.19
N ILE A 100 -12.75 -6.71 -1.47
CA ILE A 100 -13.69 -5.75 -0.90
C ILE A 100 -15.11 -6.05 -1.38
N GLY A 101 -15.24 -6.40 -2.64
CA GLY A 101 -16.54 -6.64 -3.24
C GLY A 101 -17.21 -7.91 -2.77
N GLY A 102 -16.47 -8.84 -2.18
CA GLY A 102 -17.00 -10.11 -1.76
C GLY A 102 -17.04 -10.25 -0.25
N PRO A 103 -16.08 -10.99 0.33
CA PRO A 103 -16.14 -11.31 1.75
C PRO A 103 -16.11 -10.09 2.66
N VAL A 104 -15.46 -9.03 2.25
CA VAL A 104 -15.38 -7.83 3.08
C VAL A 104 -16.73 -7.18 3.23
N ALA A 105 -17.56 -7.28 2.19
CA ALA A 105 -18.93 -6.75 2.29
C ALA A 105 -19.71 -7.47 3.36
N GLU A 106 -19.34 -8.70 3.65
CA GLU A 106 -19.97 -9.49 4.70
C GLU A 106 -19.33 -9.26 6.06
N GLY A 107 -18.17 -8.61 6.08
CA GLY A 107 -17.45 -8.34 7.31
C GLY A 107 -17.87 -7.04 7.94
N ASP A 108 -16.98 -6.09 8.02
CA ASP A 108 -17.24 -4.81 8.67
C ASP A 108 -17.06 -3.65 7.69
N PRO A 109 -18.14 -3.19 7.07
CA PRO A 109 -18.05 -2.07 6.12
C PRO A 109 -17.49 -0.81 6.75
N ASP A 110 -17.72 -0.59 8.04
CA ASP A 110 -17.23 0.62 8.71
C ASP A 110 -15.71 0.66 8.76
N VAL A 111 -15.08 -0.50 8.91
CA VAL A 111 -13.63 -0.58 8.91
C VAL A 111 -13.08 -0.13 7.55
N TRP A 112 -13.69 -0.63 6.48
CA TRP A 112 -13.28 -0.25 5.14
C TRP A 112 -13.52 1.22 4.86
N ASP A 113 -14.64 1.76 5.35
CA ASP A 113 -14.91 3.18 5.20
C ASP A 113 -13.83 4.02 5.86
N ARG A 114 -13.41 3.64 7.06
CA ARG A 114 -12.35 4.37 7.73
C ARG A 114 -11.03 4.32 6.96
N VAL A 115 -10.68 3.15 6.45
CA VAL A 115 -9.45 2.98 5.70
C VAL A 115 -9.49 3.79 4.41
N LEU A 116 -10.58 3.71 3.69
CA LEU A 116 -10.71 4.41 2.42
C LEU A 116 -10.82 5.92 2.59
N ASN A 117 -11.42 6.38 3.67
CA ASN A 117 -11.54 7.80 3.91
C ASN A 117 -10.19 8.48 4.13
N LEU A 118 -9.22 7.77 4.68
CA LEU A 118 -7.88 8.32 4.80
C LEU A 118 -7.25 8.60 3.46
N ASN A 119 -7.63 7.83 2.48
CA ASN A 119 -7.11 7.99 1.13
C ASN A 119 -7.58 9.30 0.49
N ILE A 120 -8.66 9.83 0.98
CA ILE A 120 -9.24 11.06 0.42
C ILE A 120 -8.57 12.30 1.02
N ASN A 121 -8.07 12.18 2.20
CA ASN A 121 -7.45 13.30 2.91
C ASN A 121 -5.99 13.44 2.55
#